data_972bbc43a40086343591458da929528b
#
_entry.id   972bbc43a40086343591458da929528b
#
_cell.length_a   1.000
_cell.length_b   1.000
_cell.length_c   1.000
_cell.angle_alpha   90.00
_cell.angle_beta   90.00
_cell.angle_gamma   90.00
#
_symmetry.space_group_name_H-M   'P 1'
#
loop_
_entity.id
_entity.type
_entity.pdbx_description
1 polymer ?
#
loop_
_entity_poly.entity_id
_entity_poly.type
_entity_poly.pdbx_seq_one_letter_code
_entity_poly.pdbx_strand_id
1 'polypeptide(L)'
;FVREAGTGIGASTGMRAEFLPGDPHGGSLPVAFGKTPSEYMKPVDAGTATYRDIYWRFDLRLQPGWTGGGADKLTRATILSSDRFAQAAIGHLWSGAHPGSDPDRLYLDPASGTDEFGTLRTTTYNDFPRLRWLGAAGGQTALFSPAKIGRWFCIEVHMKLNRHDADDGVLEYWIDGQLEAQRTNVNWIGTYNEYGINAVYLEQYWTSVPISKVQQRYFDNFVVSTARIGCAR
;
A
#
# COMPACT_ATOMS: atom_id res chain seq x y z
N PHE A 1 -9.55 13.25 1.58
CA PHE A 1 -8.10 13.29 1.43
C PHE A 1 -7.73 14.64 0.83
N VAL A 2 -7.08 15.50 1.59
CA VAL A 2 -6.81 16.88 1.20
C VAL A 2 -5.34 17.24 1.43
N ARG A 3 -4.84 18.19 0.65
CA ARG A 3 -3.54 18.83 0.88
C ARG A 3 -3.75 20.07 1.76
N GLU A 4 -3.00 20.16 2.87
CA GLU A 4 -3.24 21.19 3.89
C GLU A 4 -1.94 21.74 4.46
N ALA A 5 -1.83 23.07 4.54
CA ALA A 5 -0.69 23.75 5.13
C ALA A 5 -0.62 23.51 6.64
N GLY A 6 0.59 23.38 7.19
CA GLY A 6 0.82 23.16 8.62
C GLY A 6 0.59 21.73 9.12
N THR A 7 0.19 20.79 8.24
CA THR A 7 -0.07 19.39 8.64
C THR A 7 1.09 18.43 8.37
N GLY A 8 2.08 18.85 7.58
CA GLY A 8 3.27 18.07 7.29
C GLY A 8 4.37 18.17 8.37
N ILE A 9 5.50 17.53 8.11
CA ILE A 9 6.69 17.56 8.97
C ILE A 9 7.23 18.99 9.03
N GLY A 10 7.58 19.46 10.24
CA GLY A 10 8.07 20.83 10.44
C GLY A 10 7.05 21.91 10.08
N ALA A 11 5.75 21.60 10.19
CA ALA A 11 4.65 22.46 9.79
C ALA A 11 4.61 22.80 8.28
N SER A 12 5.19 21.94 7.45
CA SER A 12 5.08 22.01 6.00
C SER A 12 3.66 21.73 5.52
N THR A 13 3.44 21.76 4.20
CA THR A 13 2.17 21.31 3.60
C THR A 13 2.19 19.78 3.48
N GLY A 14 1.34 19.12 4.25
CA GLY A 14 1.12 17.67 4.19
C GLY A 14 -0.19 17.30 3.52
N MET A 15 -0.52 16.02 3.57
CA MET A 15 -1.81 15.47 3.15
C MET A 15 -2.55 14.95 4.39
N ARG A 16 -3.87 15.16 4.44
CA ARG A 16 -4.73 14.72 5.52
C ARG A 16 -5.87 13.84 4.97
N ALA A 17 -6.00 12.65 5.54
CA ALA A 17 -7.19 11.82 5.40
C ALA A 17 -8.03 11.96 6.69
N GLU A 18 -9.35 12.01 6.54
CA GLU A 18 -10.29 12.18 7.65
C GLU A 18 -11.36 11.10 7.59
N PHE A 19 -11.59 10.46 8.72
CA PHE A 19 -12.65 9.49 8.92
C PHE A 19 -13.74 10.13 9.77
N LEU A 20 -14.98 10.10 9.29
CA LEU A 20 -16.14 10.62 9.99
C LEU A 20 -16.90 9.50 10.71
N PRO A 21 -17.62 9.79 11.79
CA PRO A 21 -18.52 8.81 12.41
C PRO A 21 -19.49 8.21 11.39
N GLY A 22 -19.50 6.88 11.30
CA GLY A 22 -20.34 6.14 10.37
C GLY A 22 -19.88 6.12 8.91
N ASP A 23 -18.80 6.83 8.55
CA ASP A 23 -18.20 6.77 7.20
C ASP A 23 -16.81 6.14 7.26
N PRO A 24 -16.62 4.93 6.71
CA PRO A 24 -15.33 4.26 6.70
C PRO A 24 -14.34 4.84 5.68
N HIS A 25 -14.73 5.81 4.85
CA HIS A 25 -13.91 6.29 3.73
C HIS A 25 -13.17 7.59 4.08
N GLY A 26 -11.87 7.49 4.31
CA GLY A 26 -10.99 8.66 4.50
C GLY A 26 -10.40 9.22 3.19
N GLY A 27 -10.74 8.62 2.05
CA GLY A 27 -10.24 8.97 0.72
C GLY A 27 -9.07 8.12 0.24
N SER A 28 -8.59 8.40 -0.97
CA SER A 28 -7.42 7.73 -1.53
C SER A 28 -6.65 8.65 -2.48
N LEU A 29 -5.35 8.37 -2.64
CA LEU A 29 -4.48 9.01 -3.63
C LEU A 29 -3.89 7.89 -4.51
N PRO A 30 -4.46 7.62 -5.69
CA PRO A 30 -3.85 6.76 -6.68
C PRO A 30 -2.80 7.53 -7.48
N VAL A 31 -1.64 6.91 -7.72
CA VAL A 31 -0.62 7.41 -8.64
C VAL A 31 -0.33 6.30 -9.64
N ALA A 32 -0.67 6.52 -10.91
CA ALA A 32 -0.37 5.61 -12.01
C ALA A 32 0.94 6.00 -12.70
N PHE A 33 1.68 5.02 -13.19
CA PHE A 33 2.94 5.19 -13.91
C PHE A 33 3.19 3.98 -14.83
N GLY A 34 4.11 4.12 -15.77
CA GLY A 34 4.41 3.09 -16.74
C GLY A 34 3.25 2.74 -17.66
N LYS A 35 3.35 1.59 -18.32
CA LYS A 35 2.30 1.08 -19.22
C LYS A 35 1.04 0.74 -18.41
N THR A 36 -0.08 1.38 -18.74
CA THR A 36 -1.40 1.15 -18.15
C THR A 36 -2.40 0.63 -19.18
N PRO A 37 -3.42 -0.14 -18.78
CA PRO A 37 -4.41 -0.70 -19.71
C PRO A 37 -5.45 0.33 -20.22
N SER A 38 -5.45 1.54 -19.69
CA SER A 38 -6.43 2.57 -20.02
C SER A 38 -5.79 3.96 -20.03
N GLU A 39 -6.04 4.75 -21.04
CA GLU A 39 -5.63 6.16 -21.10
C GLU A 39 -6.22 7.02 -19.97
N TYR A 40 -7.33 6.59 -19.41
CA TYR A 40 -7.96 7.26 -18.26
C TYR A 40 -7.03 7.33 -17.02
N MET A 41 -6.12 6.37 -16.88
CA MET A 41 -5.22 6.30 -15.72
C MET A 41 -4.19 7.43 -15.67
N LYS A 42 -3.88 8.05 -16.81
CA LYS A 42 -2.96 9.20 -16.94
C LYS A 42 -1.66 9.01 -16.15
N PRO A 43 -0.75 8.14 -16.61
CA PRO A 43 0.55 7.94 -15.96
C PRO A 43 1.30 9.26 -15.72
N VAL A 44 1.99 9.37 -14.59
CA VAL A 44 2.79 10.57 -14.24
C VAL A 44 4.12 10.62 -14.97
N ASP A 45 4.51 9.54 -15.64
CA ASP A 45 5.69 9.41 -16.50
C ASP A 45 5.30 9.27 -17.98
N ALA A 46 6.22 8.80 -18.82
CA ALA A 46 5.97 8.58 -20.25
C ALA A 46 4.93 7.49 -20.58
N GLY A 47 4.47 6.70 -19.58
CA GLY A 47 3.43 5.70 -19.77
C GLY A 47 3.84 4.46 -20.58
N THR A 48 5.13 4.22 -20.79
CA THR A 48 5.63 3.13 -21.67
C THR A 48 6.41 2.05 -20.94
N ALA A 49 6.97 2.36 -19.76
CA ALA A 49 7.80 1.44 -19.00
C ALA A 49 6.98 0.31 -18.37
N THR A 50 7.59 -0.88 -18.26
CA THR A 50 7.04 -2.03 -17.55
C THR A 50 7.87 -2.25 -16.30
N TYR A 51 7.45 -1.65 -15.19
CA TYR A 51 8.21 -1.73 -13.93
C TYR A 51 7.99 -3.10 -13.27
N ARG A 52 9.08 -3.71 -12.81
CA ARG A 52 9.06 -5.01 -12.12
C ARG A 52 9.61 -4.94 -10.70
N ASP A 53 10.21 -3.81 -10.34
CA ASP A 53 10.91 -3.59 -9.08
C ASP A 53 10.73 -2.12 -8.71
N ILE A 54 9.97 -1.85 -7.63
CA ILE A 54 9.69 -0.49 -7.16
C ILE A 54 9.72 -0.39 -5.64
N TYR A 55 10.06 0.80 -5.20
CA TYR A 55 9.98 1.24 -3.82
C TYR A 55 8.98 2.38 -3.73
N TRP A 56 8.25 2.47 -2.63
CA TRP A 56 7.49 3.68 -2.31
C TRP A 56 7.62 4.00 -0.84
N ARG A 57 7.65 5.28 -0.54
CA ARG A 57 7.83 5.79 0.82
C ARG A 57 6.83 6.91 1.09
N PHE A 58 6.41 6.99 2.35
CA PHE A 58 5.65 8.10 2.90
C PHE A 58 5.93 8.22 4.39
N ASP A 59 5.78 9.43 4.91
CA ASP A 59 5.71 9.65 6.35
C ASP A 59 4.26 9.59 6.80
N LEU A 60 4.00 8.92 7.93
CA LEU A 60 2.68 8.73 8.52
C LEU A 60 2.64 9.25 9.95
N ARG A 61 1.59 10.00 10.28
CA ARG A 61 1.26 10.39 11.65
C ARG A 61 -0.24 10.24 11.90
N LEU A 62 -0.60 9.70 13.06
CA LEU A 62 -1.98 9.71 13.54
C LEU A 62 -2.26 10.97 14.35
N GLN A 63 -3.48 11.47 14.30
CA GLN A 63 -3.95 12.56 15.15
C GLN A 63 -3.74 12.23 16.63
N PRO A 64 -3.30 13.17 17.48
CA PRO A 64 -3.32 12.99 18.93
C PRO A 64 -4.72 12.57 19.43
N GLY A 65 -4.77 11.56 20.30
CA GLY A 65 -6.03 10.98 20.76
C GLY A 65 -6.70 10.00 19.80
N TRP A 66 -6.04 9.55 18.76
CA TRP A 66 -6.48 8.46 17.91
C TRP A 66 -6.80 7.20 18.71
N THR A 67 -7.85 6.47 18.35
CA THR A 67 -8.28 5.23 19.03
C THR A 67 -8.74 4.20 17.99
N GLY A 68 -8.71 2.92 18.36
CA GLY A 68 -9.21 1.83 17.53
C GLY A 68 -8.16 1.13 16.67
N GLY A 69 -6.88 1.25 17.05
CA GLY A 69 -5.76 0.63 16.31
C GLY A 69 -5.53 1.28 14.94
N GLY A 70 -4.96 0.55 14.03
CA GLY A 70 -4.88 0.97 12.63
C GLY A 70 -6.24 0.87 11.94
N ALA A 71 -6.51 1.72 11.00
CA ALA A 71 -7.61 1.55 10.07
C ALA A 71 -7.15 0.68 8.91
N ASP A 72 -7.98 -0.22 8.43
CA ASP A 72 -7.63 -1.36 7.58
C ASP A 72 -6.67 -1.04 6.42
N LYS A 73 -7.12 -0.25 5.43
CA LYS A 73 -6.29 0.07 4.28
C LYS A 73 -5.34 1.21 4.57
N LEU A 74 -4.10 1.05 4.13
CA LEU A 74 -3.07 2.08 4.23
C LEU A 74 -2.42 2.37 2.88
N THR A 75 -1.80 1.37 2.27
CA THR A 75 -1.13 1.53 0.98
C THR A 75 -0.99 0.20 0.26
N ARG A 76 -0.84 0.28 -1.05
CA ARG A 76 -0.48 -0.86 -1.90
C ARG A 76 0.17 -0.43 -3.20
N ALA A 77 0.98 -1.31 -3.78
CA ALA A 77 1.32 -1.28 -5.19
C ALA A 77 0.53 -2.37 -5.93
N THR A 78 0.24 -2.17 -7.22
CA THR A 78 -0.54 -3.13 -7.98
C THR A 78 -0.20 -3.12 -9.47
N ILE A 79 -0.54 -4.23 -10.14
CA ILE A 79 -0.60 -4.33 -11.59
C ILE A 79 -2.06 -4.22 -12.01
N LEU A 80 -2.46 -3.11 -12.57
CA LEU A 80 -3.75 -2.95 -13.23
C LEU A 80 -3.64 -3.50 -14.66
N SER A 81 -4.54 -4.41 -15.04
CA SER A 81 -4.40 -5.28 -16.21
C SER A 81 -5.58 -5.18 -17.19
N SER A 82 -6.57 -4.33 -16.91
CA SER A 82 -7.69 -4.09 -17.81
C SER A 82 -8.31 -2.72 -17.59
N ASP A 83 -9.17 -2.29 -18.53
CA ASP A 83 -10.01 -1.09 -18.42
C ASP A 83 -11.02 -1.15 -17.26
N ARG A 84 -11.32 -2.35 -16.75
CA ARG A 84 -12.12 -2.59 -15.55
C ARG A 84 -11.30 -2.70 -14.28
N PHE A 85 -10.02 -2.33 -14.35
CA PHE A 85 -9.09 -2.33 -13.22
C PHE A 85 -8.87 -3.74 -12.60
N ALA A 86 -9.00 -4.82 -13.40
CA ALA A 86 -8.55 -6.14 -12.98
C ALA A 86 -7.08 -6.07 -12.52
N GLN A 87 -6.72 -6.82 -11.49
CA GLN A 87 -5.41 -6.71 -10.86
C GLN A 87 -4.65 -8.02 -10.98
N ALA A 88 -3.50 -8.03 -11.66
CA ALA A 88 -2.66 -9.22 -11.78
C ALA A 88 -1.82 -9.48 -10.52
N ALA A 89 -1.45 -8.45 -9.79
CA ALA A 89 -0.76 -8.57 -8.50
C ALA A 89 -1.10 -7.37 -7.61
N ILE A 90 -1.09 -7.59 -6.29
CA ILE A 90 -1.32 -6.55 -5.29
C ILE A 90 -0.37 -6.77 -4.10
N GLY A 91 0.52 -5.81 -3.86
CA GLY A 91 1.36 -5.76 -2.67
C GLY A 91 0.72 -4.87 -1.60
N HIS A 92 -0.16 -5.43 -0.76
CA HIS A 92 -0.79 -4.68 0.32
C HIS A 92 0.16 -4.46 1.50
N LEU A 93 0.08 -3.27 2.09
CA LEU A 93 0.49 -2.99 3.46
C LEU A 93 -0.75 -2.52 4.23
N TRP A 94 -1.30 -3.39 5.05
CA TRP A 94 -2.48 -3.15 5.87
C TRP A 94 -2.10 -2.48 7.20
N SER A 95 -3.01 -1.72 7.75
CA SER A 95 -2.86 -1.07 9.06
C SER A 95 -3.74 -1.75 10.11
N GLY A 96 -3.27 -2.87 10.67
CA GLY A 96 -3.82 -3.47 11.88
C GLY A 96 -5.10 -4.32 11.74
N ALA A 97 -5.57 -4.61 10.53
CA ALA A 97 -6.87 -5.27 10.33
C ALA A 97 -6.78 -6.72 9.83
N HIS A 98 -5.65 -7.34 9.87
CA HIS A 98 -5.53 -8.74 9.44
C HIS A 98 -6.14 -9.67 10.51
N PRO A 99 -7.02 -10.65 10.15
CA PRO A 99 -7.60 -11.57 11.11
C PRO A 99 -6.57 -12.27 11.99
N GLY A 100 -6.76 -12.20 13.32
CA GLY A 100 -5.84 -12.78 14.29
C GLY A 100 -4.54 -12.01 14.51
N SER A 101 -4.42 -10.82 13.94
CA SER A 101 -3.23 -9.97 14.05
C SER A 101 -3.35 -8.95 15.18
N ASP A 102 -2.19 -8.36 15.58
CA ASP A 102 -2.12 -7.25 16.51
C ASP A 102 -2.64 -5.96 15.83
N PRO A 103 -3.73 -5.32 16.33
CA PRO A 103 -4.31 -4.14 15.70
C PRO A 103 -3.38 -2.93 15.70
N ASP A 104 -2.30 -2.95 16.48
CA ASP A 104 -1.36 -1.85 16.58
C ASP A 104 -0.21 -1.92 15.58
N ARG A 105 -0.14 -2.96 14.72
CA ARG A 105 0.96 -3.20 13.79
C ARG A 105 0.54 -3.10 12.33
N LEU A 106 1.53 -2.97 11.45
CA LEU A 106 1.36 -3.10 10.00
C LEU A 106 1.58 -4.54 9.54
N TYR A 107 0.91 -4.92 8.46
CA TYR A 107 0.98 -6.27 7.88
C TYR A 107 1.16 -6.21 6.37
N LEU A 108 2.15 -6.94 5.86
CA LEU A 108 2.22 -7.31 4.45
C LEU A 108 1.17 -8.38 4.15
N ASP A 109 0.48 -8.24 3.03
CA ASP A 109 -0.47 -9.24 2.56
C ASP A 109 -0.46 -9.29 1.04
N PRO A 110 0.52 -9.99 0.45
CA PRO A 110 0.65 -10.11 -0.98
C PRO A 110 -0.45 -10.97 -1.57
N ALA A 111 -1.01 -10.54 -2.70
CA ALA A 111 -2.02 -11.27 -3.44
C ALA A 111 -1.72 -11.28 -4.94
N SER A 112 -2.01 -12.41 -5.59
CA SER A 112 -1.93 -12.59 -7.03
C SER A 112 -3.31 -12.67 -7.65
N GLY A 113 -3.53 -11.96 -8.72
CA GLY A 113 -4.72 -12.09 -9.57
C GLY A 113 -4.52 -13.01 -10.77
N THR A 114 -3.35 -13.66 -10.87
CA THR A 114 -3.11 -14.73 -11.85
C THR A 114 -3.10 -16.09 -11.15
N ASP A 115 -3.21 -17.16 -11.93
CA ASP A 115 -2.79 -18.48 -11.45
C ASP A 115 -1.24 -18.56 -11.39
N GLU A 116 -0.73 -19.68 -10.91
CA GLU A 116 0.71 -19.94 -10.77
C GLU A 116 1.46 -19.93 -12.11
N PHE A 117 0.76 -20.11 -13.22
CA PHE A 117 1.32 -20.14 -14.57
C PHE A 117 1.28 -18.78 -15.26
N GLY A 118 0.53 -17.81 -14.71
CA GLY A 118 0.47 -16.45 -15.26
C GLY A 118 -0.82 -16.12 -16.02
N THR A 119 -1.85 -16.97 -15.97
CA THR A 119 -3.15 -16.64 -16.57
C THR A 119 -3.91 -15.70 -15.65
N LEU A 120 -4.32 -14.52 -16.14
CA LEU A 120 -5.11 -13.56 -15.37
C LEU A 120 -6.48 -14.17 -15.00
N ARG A 121 -6.83 -14.14 -13.72
CA ARG A 121 -8.06 -14.68 -13.14
C ARG A 121 -9.03 -13.61 -12.66
N THR A 122 -8.51 -12.48 -12.17
CA THR A 122 -9.34 -11.35 -11.78
C THR A 122 -9.98 -10.67 -13.00
N THR A 123 -11.15 -10.09 -12.82
CA THR A 123 -11.93 -9.48 -13.90
C THR A 123 -12.27 -8.01 -13.65
N THR A 124 -12.06 -7.53 -12.41
CA THR A 124 -12.38 -6.18 -11.99
C THR A 124 -11.52 -5.76 -10.81
N TYR A 125 -11.65 -4.50 -10.41
CA TYR A 125 -11.00 -3.94 -9.22
C TYR A 125 -11.46 -4.65 -7.94
N ASN A 126 -10.51 -4.99 -7.06
CA ASN A 126 -10.78 -5.68 -5.79
C ASN A 126 -11.58 -6.98 -5.95
N ASP A 127 -11.29 -7.76 -6.98
CA ASP A 127 -11.91 -9.07 -7.23
C ASP A 127 -11.38 -10.11 -6.22
N PHE A 128 -11.56 -9.82 -4.92
CA PHE A 128 -11.03 -10.63 -3.81
C PHE A 128 -11.34 -12.12 -3.91
N PRO A 129 -12.53 -12.56 -4.39
CA PRO A 129 -12.81 -13.99 -4.52
C PRO A 129 -11.91 -14.74 -5.53
N ARG A 130 -11.29 -14.00 -6.47
CA ARG A 130 -10.39 -14.57 -7.47
C ARG A 130 -8.92 -14.32 -7.20
N LEU A 131 -8.60 -13.68 -6.07
CA LEU A 131 -7.22 -13.50 -5.65
C LEU A 131 -6.66 -14.77 -5.00
N ARG A 132 -5.43 -15.07 -5.32
CA ARG A 132 -4.61 -16.05 -4.64
C ARG A 132 -3.75 -15.33 -3.61
N TRP A 133 -4.05 -15.49 -2.32
CA TRP A 133 -3.30 -14.90 -1.22
C TRP A 133 -1.99 -15.64 -0.99
N LEU A 134 -0.89 -14.92 -0.90
CA LEU A 134 0.47 -15.46 -0.93
C LEU A 134 1.13 -15.48 0.46
N GLY A 135 0.34 -15.29 1.48
CA GLY A 135 0.73 -15.35 2.89
C GLY A 135 1.14 -14.01 3.49
N ALA A 136 0.48 -13.64 4.57
CA ALA A 136 0.74 -12.41 5.29
C ALA A 136 1.99 -12.48 6.16
N ALA A 137 2.56 -11.30 6.49
CA ALA A 137 3.66 -11.16 7.46
C ALA A 137 3.48 -9.88 8.27
N GLY A 138 3.47 -10.02 9.60
CA GLY A 138 3.32 -8.90 10.54
C GLY A 138 4.66 -8.24 10.89
N GLY A 139 4.64 -6.93 11.11
CA GLY A 139 5.79 -6.18 11.61
C GLY A 139 6.01 -6.30 13.12
N GLN A 140 7.10 -5.73 13.59
CA GLN A 140 7.47 -5.74 14.99
C GLN A 140 6.98 -4.48 15.72
N THR A 141 6.95 -3.34 15.04
CA THR A 141 6.61 -2.05 15.63
C THR A 141 5.10 -1.90 15.81
N ALA A 142 4.63 -1.76 17.06
CA ALA A 142 3.27 -1.39 17.41
C ALA A 142 3.05 0.11 17.17
N LEU A 143 2.97 0.51 15.90
CA LEU A 143 2.91 1.90 15.44
C LEU A 143 1.65 2.62 15.92
N PHE A 144 0.52 1.90 16.04
CA PHE A 144 -0.77 2.44 16.44
C PHE A 144 -1.00 2.41 17.97
N SER A 145 -0.03 1.94 18.75
CA SER A 145 -0.14 1.94 20.20
C SER A 145 -0.27 3.36 20.76
N PRO A 146 -0.98 3.56 21.90
CA PRO A 146 -1.18 4.89 22.49
C PRO A 146 0.11 5.68 22.73
N ALA A 147 1.22 5.00 23.05
CA ALA A 147 2.52 5.63 23.30
C ALA A 147 3.18 6.22 22.04
N LYS A 148 2.73 5.83 20.85
CA LYS A 148 3.30 6.25 19.55
C LYS A 148 2.40 7.17 18.74
N ILE A 149 1.15 7.36 19.16
CA ILE A 149 0.19 8.26 18.50
C ILE A 149 0.69 9.70 18.55
N GLY A 150 0.55 10.42 17.44
CA GLY A 150 1.04 11.79 17.27
C GLY A 150 2.49 11.90 16.79
N ARG A 151 3.24 10.81 16.77
CA ARG A 151 4.59 10.75 16.21
C ARG A 151 4.57 10.52 14.71
N TRP A 152 5.52 11.09 13.98
CA TRP A 152 5.81 10.78 12.58
C TRP A 152 6.66 9.51 12.46
N PHE A 153 6.29 8.65 11.52
CA PHE A 153 7.02 7.46 11.12
C PHE A 153 7.26 7.50 9.62
N CYS A 154 8.50 7.25 9.21
CA CYS A 154 8.83 7.00 7.83
C CYS A 154 8.55 5.53 7.51
N ILE A 155 7.70 5.28 6.53
CA ILE A 155 7.36 3.93 6.06
C ILE A 155 7.82 3.82 4.62
N GLU A 156 8.67 2.84 4.35
CA GLU A 156 9.11 2.48 3.01
C GLU A 156 8.71 1.05 2.69
N VAL A 157 8.20 0.80 1.50
CA VAL A 157 7.77 -0.52 1.04
C VAL A 157 8.46 -0.83 -0.28
N HIS A 158 8.79 -2.09 -0.49
CA HIS A 158 9.41 -2.62 -1.69
C HIS A 158 8.58 -3.77 -2.25
N MET A 159 8.28 -3.73 -3.54
CA MET A 159 7.65 -4.81 -4.28
C MET A 159 8.48 -5.13 -5.51
N LYS A 160 8.96 -6.39 -5.58
CA LYS A 160 9.67 -6.95 -6.71
C LYS A 160 8.89 -8.14 -7.26
N LEU A 161 8.54 -8.11 -8.52
CA LEU A 161 7.90 -9.23 -9.21
C LEU A 161 8.89 -10.38 -9.40
N ASN A 162 8.37 -11.60 -9.37
CA ASN A 162 9.17 -12.78 -9.70
C ASN A 162 9.65 -12.77 -11.16
N ARG A 163 10.81 -13.35 -11.42
CA ARG A 163 11.22 -13.70 -12.80
C ARG A 163 10.28 -14.77 -13.36
N HIS A 164 10.22 -14.86 -14.68
CA HIS A 164 9.51 -15.97 -15.32
C HIS A 164 10.10 -17.29 -14.81
N ASP A 165 9.24 -18.24 -14.54
CA ASP A 165 9.59 -19.60 -14.07
C ASP A 165 10.39 -19.64 -12.74
N ALA A 166 10.29 -18.59 -11.91
CA ALA A 166 10.92 -18.54 -10.61
C ALA A 166 9.99 -17.94 -9.55
N ASP A 167 10.08 -18.46 -8.34
CA ASP A 167 9.39 -17.93 -7.16
C ASP A 167 10.36 -17.02 -6.38
N ASP A 168 10.86 -15.96 -7.03
CA ASP A 168 11.87 -15.06 -6.46
C ASP A 168 11.37 -13.62 -6.24
N GLY A 169 10.07 -13.43 -6.26
CA GLY A 169 9.45 -12.16 -5.94
C GLY A 169 9.59 -11.79 -4.46
N VAL A 170 9.47 -10.50 -4.18
CA VAL A 170 9.65 -9.94 -2.82
C VAL A 170 8.54 -8.95 -2.52
N LEU A 171 8.08 -8.93 -1.28
CA LEU A 171 7.38 -7.83 -0.64
C LEU A 171 7.98 -7.61 0.75
N GLU A 172 8.44 -6.40 1.03
CA GLU A 172 9.06 -6.08 2.32
C GLU A 172 8.81 -4.61 2.68
N TYR A 173 8.90 -4.28 3.96
CA TYR A 173 8.78 -2.89 4.39
C TYR A 173 9.63 -2.56 5.61
N TRP A 174 9.91 -1.27 5.74
CA TRP A 174 10.72 -0.67 6.82
C TRP A 174 9.91 0.42 7.52
N ILE A 175 10.15 0.57 8.81
CA ILE A 175 9.74 1.72 9.61
C ILE A 175 10.99 2.41 10.13
N ASP A 176 11.13 3.72 9.90
CA ASP A 176 12.28 4.53 10.31
C ASP A 176 13.64 3.88 9.91
N GLY A 177 13.67 3.20 8.74
CA GLY A 177 14.84 2.52 8.18
C GLY A 177 15.12 1.10 8.70
N GLN A 178 14.36 0.61 9.68
CA GLN A 178 14.48 -0.76 10.20
C GLN A 178 13.51 -1.70 9.47
N LEU A 179 14.03 -2.86 9.00
CA LEU A 179 13.21 -3.88 8.36
C LEU A 179 12.21 -4.44 9.38
N GLU A 180 10.92 -4.39 9.04
CA GLU A 180 9.83 -4.83 9.91
C GLU A 180 9.30 -6.22 9.55
N ALA A 181 9.06 -6.46 8.27
CA ALA A 181 8.64 -7.75 7.74
C ALA A 181 9.04 -7.90 6.28
N GLN A 182 9.16 -9.15 5.85
CA GLN A 182 9.42 -9.50 4.46
C GLN A 182 8.72 -10.80 4.07
N ARG A 183 8.31 -10.86 2.80
CA ARG A 183 7.92 -12.08 2.09
C ARG A 183 8.84 -12.23 0.90
N THR A 184 9.62 -13.29 0.89
CA THR A 184 10.49 -13.69 -0.22
C THR A 184 9.94 -14.95 -0.88
N ASN A 185 10.50 -15.34 -2.00
CA ASN A 185 10.06 -16.50 -2.77
C ASN A 185 8.57 -16.43 -3.17
N VAL A 186 8.14 -15.23 -3.57
CA VAL A 186 6.75 -14.96 -3.95
C VAL A 186 6.58 -15.19 -5.45
N ASN A 187 5.66 -16.09 -5.83
CA ASN A 187 5.16 -16.17 -7.20
C ASN A 187 3.99 -15.20 -7.37
N TRP A 188 4.29 -13.97 -7.78
CA TRP A 188 3.30 -12.93 -7.99
C TRP A 188 2.41 -13.19 -9.19
N ILE A 189 3.03 -13.55 -10.32
CA ILE A 189 2.39 -13.44 -11.63
C ILE A 189 2.74 -14.60 -12.60
N GLY A 190 3.45 -15.65 -12.13
CA GLY A 190 3.92 -16.71 -13.03
C GLY A 190 4.68 -16.14 -14.22
N THR A 191 4.21 -16.47 -15.43
CA THR A 191 4.78 -15.95 -16.69
C THR A 191 4.05 -14.72 -17.26
N TYR A 192 3.08 -14.13 -16.56
CA TYR A 192 2.36 -12.94 -17.00
C TYR A 192 3.33 -11.78 -17.26
N ASN A 193 3.21 -11.12 -18.42
CA ASN A 193 4.14 -10.07 -18.85
C ASN A 193 3.49 -8.90 -19.60
N GLU A 194 2.18 -8.83 -19.66
CA GLU A 194 1.47 -7.78 -20.41
C GLU A 194 1.66 -6.41 -19.78
N TYR A 195 1.59 -6.34 -18.44
CA TYR A 195 1.82 -5.14 -17.64
C TYR A 195 2.79 -5.44 -16.50
N GLY A 196 3.53 -4.40 -16.06
CA GLY A 196 4.27 -4.41 -14.80
C GLY A 196 3.50 -3.70 -13.69
N ILE A 197 4.17 -3.43 -12.57
CA ILE A 197 3.63 -2.61 -11.50
C ILE A 197 3.38 -1.22 -12.10
N ASN A 198 2.14 -0.75 -12.04
CA ASN A 198 1.73 0.46 -12.74
C ASN A 198 0.85 1.42 -11.92
N ALA A 199 0.63 1.10 -10.64
CA ALA A 199 0.01 2.04 -9.72
C ALA A 199 0.43 1.79 -8.27
N VAL A 200 0.53 2.89 -7.52
CA VAL A 200 0.65 2.90 -6.05
C VAL A 200 -0.50 3.73 -5.49
N TYR A 201 -1.07 3.25 -4.40
CA TYR A 201 -2.18 3.90 -3.71
C TYR A 201 -1.80 4.22 -2.27
N LEU A 202 -2.10 5.43 -1.80
CA LEU A 202 -2.38 5.68 -0.39
C LEU A 202 -3.88 5.55 -0.22
N GLU A 203 -4.35 4.56 0.54
CA GLU A 203 -5.77 4.25 0.71
C GLU A 203 -6.18 4.42 2.16
N GLN A 204 -7.32 5.05 2.36
CA GLN A 204 -7.84 5.32 3.69
C GLN A 204 -9.26 4.76 3.78
N TYR A 205 -9.33 3.51 4.24
CA TYR A 205 -10.58 2.80 4.41
C TYR A 205 -10.57 2.03 5.73
N TRP A 206 -11.61 2.20 6.53
CA TRP A 206 -11.68 1.66 7.89
C TRP A 206 -12.93 0.81 8.07
N THR A 207 -12.79 -0.50 8.26
CA THR A 207 -13.90 -1.45 8.43
C THR A 207 -13.86 -2.24 9.72
N SER A 208 -12.73 -2.29 10.42
CA SER A 208 -12.51 -3.20 11.54
C SER A 208 -13.23 -2.80 12.82
N VAL A 209 -13.44 -1.51 13.04
CA VAL A 209 -14.10 -0.97 14.25
C VAL A 209 -14.99 0.19 13.86
N PRO A 210 -16.21 0.32 14.46
CA PRO A 210 -17.05 1.48 14.23
C PRO A 210 -16.34 2.79 14.58
N ILE A 211 -16.37 3.74 13.66
CA ILE A 211 -15.81 5.08 13.86
C ILE A 211 -16.81 5.87 14.70
N SER A 212 -16.46 6.20 15.95
CA SER A 212 -17.32 6.91 16.89
C SER A 212 -17.05 8.41 17.00
N LYS A 213 -15.91 8.87 16.47
CA LYS A 213 -15.50 10.28 16.46
C LYS A 213 -14.68 10.57 15.20
N VAL A 214 -14.54 11.85 14.85
CA VAL A 214 -13.65 12.27 13.77
C VAL A 214 -12.21 11.88 14.11
N GLN A 215 -11.53 11.23 13.19
CA GLN A 215 -10.12 10.83 13.31
C GLN A 215 -9.35 11.12 12.03
N GLN A 216 -8.10 11.53 12.17
CA GLN A 216 -7.29 12.00 11.06
C GLN A 216 -5.94 11.27 11.00
N ARG A 217 -5.53 10.93 9.77
CA ARG A 217 -4.18 10.52 9.41
C ARG A 217 -3.52 11.60 8.59
N TYR A 218 -2.25 11.81 8.85
CA TYR A 218 -1.43 12.78 8.12
C TYR A 218 -0.33 12.05 7.38
N PHE A 219 -0.05 12.50 6.16
CA PHE A 219 0.98 11.97 5.29
C PHE A 219 1.87 13.10 4.79
N ASP A 220 3.15 12.79 4.61
CA ASP A 220 4.12 13.68 3.99
C ASP A 220 5.13 12.88 3.17
N ASN A 221 5.94 13.56 2.37
CA ASN A 221 7.08 13.00 1.64
C ASN A 221 6.75 11.72 0.84
N PHE A 222 5.60 11.66 0.19
CA PHE A 222 5.23 10.53 -0.65
C PHE A 222 6.09 10.49 -1.92
N VAL A 223 6.81 9.39 -2.11
CA VAL A 223 7.74 9.15 -3.24
C VAL A 223 7.54 7.73 -3.76
N VAL A 224 7.61 7.57 -5.08
CA VAL A 224 7.72 6.27 -5.76
C VAL A 224 9.04 6.26 -6.54
N SER A 225 9.80 5.17 -6.49
CA SER A 225 11.14 5.07 -7.07
C SER A 225 11.44 3.64 -7.55
N THR A 226 12.38 3.51 -8.48
CA THR A 226 12.96 2.22 -8.89
C THR A 226 14.19 1.81 -8.06
N ALA A 227 14.57 2.63 -7.08
CA ALA A 227 15.66 2.36 -6.15
C ALA A 227 15.21 2.66 -4.72
N ARG A 228 15.85 2.03 -3.76
CA ARG A 228 15.58 2.27 -2.34
C ARG A 228 15.75 3.76 -2.01
N ILE A 229 14.74 4.31 -1.31
CA ILE A 229 14.64 5.75 -1.00
C ILE A 229 15.32 6.06 0.33
N GLY A 230 15.08 5.19 1.33
CA GLY A 230 15.55 5.38 2.70
C GLY A 230 14.75 6.41 3.48
N CYS A 231 14.99 6.45 4.78
CA CYS A 231 14.34 7.33 5.75
C CYS A 231 15.36 8.36 6.30
N ALA A 232 15.95 9.16 5.41
CA ALA A 232 16.77 10.28 5.85
C ALA A 232 15.87 11.34 6.51
N ARG A 233 16.10 11.63 7.76
CA ARG A 233 15.53 12.74 8.52
C ARG A 233 16.65 13.68 8.97
#